data_4dcf476eb86737edc087e9f51d0553b2
#
_entry.id   4dcf476eb86737edc087e9f51d0553b2
#
_cell.length_a   1.000
_cell.length_b   1.000
_cell.length_c   1.000
_cell.angle_alpha   90.00
_cell.angle_beta   90.00
_cell.angle_gamma   90.00
#
_symmetry.space_group_name_H-M   'P 1'
#
loop_
_entity.id
_entity.type
_entity.pdbx_description
1 polymer ?
#
loop_
_entity_poly.entity_id
_entity_poly.type
_entity_poly.pdbx_seq_one_letter_code
_entity_poly.pdbx_strand_id
1 'polypeptide(L)'
;MSLSNNDFQKQELKFDIIKLREACDQVLNLKGFDTSLGIPHFAGISLNQIPGDPDSIKGNKVRGVYWTKPDSTGKEVSRDVMIDEAKYTEFVEDYKNTYFKEVYEELSKRYKLGRVRILLKQPRSTLSWHRDPEPRLHIPII
;
A
#
# COMPACT_ATOMS: atom_id res chain seq x y z
N MET A 1 -14.33 -2.48 24.36
CA MET A 1 -13.02 -1.83 24.21
C MET A 1 -13.26 -0.46 23.57
N SER A 2 -13.06 0.61 24.31
CA SER A 2 -13.14 1.95 23.74
C SER A 2 -11.85 2.21 22.94
N LEU A 3 -11.97 2.58 21.68
CA LEU A 3 -10.84 3.11 20.93
C LEU A 3 -10.42 4.42 21.59
N SER A 4 -9.13 4.57 21.89
CA SER A 4 -8.63 5.85 22.34
C SER A 4 -8.74 6.86 21.22
N ASN A 5 -8.93 8.14 21.54
CA ASN A 5 -8.99 9.20 20.52
C ASN A 5 -7.70 9.31 19.69
N ASN A 6 -6.67 8.56 20.03
CA ASN A 6 -5.38 8.52 19.35
C ASN A 6 -5.25 7.38 18.34
N ASP A 7 -6.20 6.45 18.27
CA ASP A 7 -6.12 5.29 17.38
C ASP A 7 -6.34 5.66 15.91
N PHE A 8 -7.14 6.71 15.67
CA PHE A 8 -7.38 7.25 14.34
C PHE A 8 -7.26 8.76 14.36
N GLN A 9 -6.41 9.28 13.52
CA GLN A 9 -6.15 10.70 13.47
C GLN A 9 -6.22 11.24 12.04
N LYS A 10 -7.05 12.25 11.82
CA LYS A 10 -7.09 12.98 10.55
C LYS A 10 -5.91 13.92 10.47
N GLN A 11 -5.13 13.80 9.41
CA GLN A 11 -4.01 14.71 9.16
C GLN A 11 -4.49 16.00 8.50
N GLU A 12 -3.78 17.10 8.76
CA GLU A 12 -4.09 18.40 8.16
C GLU A 12 -3.61 18.54 6.72
N LEU A 13 -2.65 17.70 6.30
CA LEU A 13 -2.13 17.69 4.96
C LEU A 13 -3.22 17.33 3.97
N LYS A 14 -3.38 18.15 2.93
CA LYS A 14 -4.39 17.94 1.89
C LYS A 14 -3.74 17.88 0.52
N PHE A 15 -4.28 17.01 -0.32
CA PHE A 15 -3.88 16.86 -1.71
C PHE A 15 -5.06 17.14 -2.65
N ASP A 16 -4.74 17.54 -3.88
CA ASP A 16 -5.73 17.80 -4.91
C ASP A 16 -6.34 16.48 -5.39
N ILE A 17 -7.62 16.26 -5.09
CA ILE A 17 -8.33 15.02 -5.44
C ILE A 17 -8.45 14.82 -6.95
N ILE A 18 -8.59 15.87 -7.73
CA ILE A 18 -8.66 15.78 -9.19
C ILE A 18 -7.33 15.29 -9.75
N LYS A 19 -6.22 15.87 -9.29
CA LYS A 19 -4.88 15.43 -9.69
C LYS A 19 -4.57 14.01 -9.23
N LEU A 20 -5.04 13.60 -8.05
CA LEU A 20 -4.92 12.22 -7.58
C LEU A 20 -5.65 11.23 -8.49
N ARG A 21 -6.85 11.57 -8.93
CA ARG A 21 -7.63 10.74 -9.86
C ARG A 21 -6.94 10.63 -11.23
N GLU A 22 -6.47 11.74 -11.77
CA GLU A 22 -5.71 11.76 -13.01
C GLU A 22 -4.43 10.91 -12.92
N ALA A 23 -3.69 11.05 -11.81
CA ALA A 23 -2.49 10.25 -11.58
C ALA A 23 -2.82 8.76 -11.47
N CYS A 24 -3.93 8.41 -10.84
CA CYS A 24 -4.40 7.04 -10.76
C CYS A 24 -4.68 6.46 -12.15
N ASP A 25 -5.38 7.21 -13.00
CA ASP A 25 -5.64 6.80 -14.39
C ASP A 25 -4.35 6.67 -15.20
N GLN A 26 -3.40 7.58 -15.04
CA GLN A 26 -2.09 7.50 -15.70
C GLN A 26 -1.33 6.24 -15.31
N VAL A 27 -1.28 5.92 -14.03
CA VAL A 27 -0.61 4.71 -13.54
C VAL A 27 -1.31 3.44 -14.04
N LEU A 28 -2.64 3.41 -14.05
CA LEU A 28 -3.41 2.28 -14.55
C LEU A 28 -3.22 2.07 -16.07
N ASN A 29 -3.04 3.14 -16.83
CA ASN A 29 -2.72 3.05 -18.26
C ASN A 29 -1.31 2.54 -18.54
N LEU A 30 -0.36 2.86 -17.65
CA LEU A 30 1.02 2.37 -17.77
C LEU A 30 1.13 0.91 -17.32
N LYS A 31 0.42 0.57 -16.27
CA LYS A 31 0.50 -0.76 -15.66
C LYS A 31 -0.78 -1.03 -14.86
N GLY A 32 -1.60 -1.94 -15.27
CA GLY A 32 -2.80 -2.31 -14.55
C GLY A 32 -2.53 -2.86 -13.14
N PHE A 33 -3.57 -3.02 -12.35
CA PHE A 33 -3.45 -3.68 -11.04
C PHE A 33 -2.90 -5.10 -11.18
N ASP A 34 -1.98 -5.45 -10.29
CA ASP A 34 -1.47 -6.81 -10.20
C ASP A 34 -2.51 -7.71 -9.54
N THR A 35 -3.12 -8.57 -10.35
CA THR A 35 -4.10 -9.57 -9.92
C THR A 35 -3.55 -10.99 -9.95
N SER A 36 -2.24 -11.14 -10.16
CA SER A 36 -1.59 -12.44 -10.35
C SER A 36 -1.74 -13.41 -9.16
N LEU A 37 -2.01 -12.86 -7.98
CA LEU A 37 -2.22 -13.67 -6.77
C LEU A 37 -3.58 -14.36 -6.71
N GLY A 38 -4.52 -14.01 -7.58
CA GLY A 38 -5.86 -14.59 -7.59
C GLY A 38 -6.64 -14.40 -6.28
N ILE A 39 -6.29 -13.38 -5.48
CA ILE A 39 -6.93 -13.12 -4.21
C ILE A 39 -8.18 -12.28 -4.47
N PRO A 40 -9.37 -12.78 -4.10
CA PRO A 40 -10.59 -12.00 -4.24
C PRO A 40 -10.48 -10.63 -3.52
N HIS A 41 -11.00 -9.60 -4.15
CA HIS A 41 -11.13 -8.26 -3.57
C HIS A 41 -9.81 -7.55 -3.24
N PHE A 42 -8.68 -8.06 -3.72
CA PHE A 42 -7.40 -7.39 -3.58
C PHE A 42 -6.78 -7.09 -4.94
N ALA A 43 -6.46 -5.84 -5.17
CA ALA A 43 -5.65 -5.41 -6.29
C ALA A 43 -4.80 -4.20 -5.85
N GLY A 44 -3.56 -4.15 -6.29
CA GLY A 44 -2.65 -3.08 -5.86
C GLY A 44 -1.53 -2.80 -6.86
N ILE A 45 -0.96 -1.61 -6.73
CA ILE A 45 0.22 -1.16 -7.47
C ILE A 45 1.16 -0.50 -6.47
N SER A 46 2.42 -0.92 -6.44
CA SER A 46 3.45 -0.27 -5.62
C SER A 46 3.97 0.98 -6.32
N LEU A 47 4.05 2.08 -5.59
CA LEU A 47 4.61 3.35 -6.06
C LEU A 47 6.08 3.51 -5.68
N ASN A 48 6.57 2.76 -4.70
CA ASN A 48 7.99 2.72 -4.35
C ASN A 48 8.50 1.29 -4.27
N GLN A 49 9.80 1.15 -4.30
CA GLN A 49 10.49 -0.13 -4.39
C GLN A 49 11.75 -0.16 -3.51
N ILE A 50 12.29 -1.36 -3.34
CA ILE A 50 13.63 -1.54 -2.77
C ILE A 50 14.65 -1.19 -3.85
N PRO A 51 15.62 -0.28 -3.59
CA PRO A 51 16.62 0.08 -4.59
C PRO A 51 17.37 -1.14 -5.14
N GLY A 52 17.45 -1.22 -6.46
CA GLY A 52 18.12 -2.33 -7.16
C GLY A 52 17.34 -3.66 -7.17
N ASP A 53 16.13 -3.69 -6.63
CA ASP A 53 15.27 -4.89 -6.63
C ASP A 53 13.92 -4.60 -7.33
N PRO A 54 13.84 -4.78 -8.67
CA PRO A 54 12.61 -4.56 -9.40
C PRO A 54 11.52 -5.60 -9.08
N ASP A 55 11.88 -6.72 -8.48
CA ASP A 55 10.91 -7.73 -8.07
C ASP A 55 10.24 -7.41 -6.73
N SER A 56 10.73 -6.40 -6.01
CA SER A 56 10.15 -5.96 -4.73
C SER A 56 8.71 -5.42 -4.86
N ILE A 57 8.27 -5.11 -6.08
CA ILE A 57 6.94 -4.57 -6.39
C ILE A 57 6.01 -5.57 -7.09
N LYS A 58 6.37 -6.84 -7.12
CA LYS A 58 5.62 -7.88 -7.84
C LYS A 58 5.00 -8.91 -6.90
N GLY A 59 3.90 -9.50 -7.35
CA GLY A 59 3.27 -10.64 -6.69
C GLY A 59 2.96 -10.41 -5.21
N ASN A 60 3.34 -11.35 -4.37
CA ASN A 60 3.10 -11.28 -2.92
C ASN A 60 3.69 -10.04 -2.23
N LYS A 61 4.66 -9.40 -2.84
CA LYS A 61 5.30 -8.21 -2.28
C LYS A 61 4.44 -6.94 -2.43
N VAL A 62 3.43 -6.96 -3.30
CA VAL A 62 2.44 -5.88 -3.40
C VAL A 62 1.40 -5.99 -2.28
N ARG A 63 1.08 -7.20 -1.89
CA ARG A 63 0.13 -7.50 -0.83
C ARG A 63 0.68 -7.12 0.54
N GLY A 64 -0.20 -6.90 1.50
CA GLY A 64 0.17 -6.86 2.91
C GLY A 64 0.71 -8.22 3.36
N VAL A 65 1.72 -8.22 4.19
CA VAL A 65 2.29 -9.44 4.76
C VAL A 65 1.96 -9.42 6.25
N TYR A 66 1.10 -10.33 6.66
CA TYR A 66 0.86 -10.56 8.08
C TYR A 66 2.05 -11.33 8.66
N TRP A 67 2.39 -11.07 9.90
CA TRP A 67 3.45 -11.82 10.58
C TRP A 67 3.06 -13.28 10.77
N THR A 68 1.77 -13.52 10.97
CA THR A 68 1.22 -14.85 11.06
C THR A 68 0.05 -15.03 10.09
N LYS A 69 -0.28 -16.27 9.80
CA LYS A 69 -1.46 -16.66 9.03
C LYS A 69 -2.03 -17.94 9.66
N PRO A 70 -3.34 -18.20 9.59
CA PRO A 70 -3.86 -19.50 9.96
C PRO A 70 -3.40 -20.59 8.97
N ASP A 71 -3.03 -21.73 9.48
CA ASP A 71 -2.81 -22.94 8.69
C ASP A 71 -4.14 -23.68 8.39
N SER A 72 -4.06 -24.86 7.79
CA SER A 72 -5.23 -25.69 7.47
C SER A 72 -6.05 -26.13 8.70
N THR A 73 -5.47 -26.06 9.89
CA THR A 73 -6.13 -26.42 11.16
C THR A 73 -6.69 -25.21 11.90
N GLY A 74 -6.48 -24.00 11.39
CA GLY A 74 -6.83 -22.75 12.07
C GLY A 74 -5.79 -22.25 13.07
N LYS A 75 -4.65 -22.94 13.22
CA LYS A 75 -3.56 -22.50 14.08
C LYS A 75 -2.75 -21.39 13.42
N GLU A 76 -2.44 -20.33 14.17
CA GLU A 76 -1.57 -19.25 13.70
C GLU A 76 -0.12 -19.72 13.58
N VAL A 77 0.41 -19.61 12.37
CA VAL A 77 1.81 -19.94 12.04
C VAL A 77 2.50 -18.75 11.39
N SER A 78 3.81 -18.67 11.60
CA SER A 78 4.63 -17.61 10.98
C SER A 78 4.61 -17.70 9.48
N ARG A 79 4.70 -16.54 8.82
CA ARG A 79 4.88 -16.49 7.36
C ARG A 79 6.32 -16.78 6.98
N ASP A 80 6.47 -17.45 5.84
CA ASP A 80 7.80 -17.80 5.29
C ASP A 80 8.55 -16.58 4.75
N VAL A 81 7.79 -15.58 4.28
CA VAL A 81 8.36 -14.37 3.70
C VAL A 81 7.86 -13.16 4.46
N MET A 82 8.80 -12.41 5.03
CA MET A 82 8.55 -11.13 5.68
C MET A 82 9.02 -10.00 4.76
N ILE A 83 8.21 -8.94 4.68
CA ILE A 83 8.56 -7.73 3.95
C ILE A 83 9.04 -6.68 4.95
N ASP A 84 10.27 -6.22 4.76
CA ASP A 84 10.81 -5.07 5.50
C ASP A 84 10.40 -3.79 4.77
N GLU A 85 9.34 -3.17 5.24
CA GLU A 85 8.79 -1.96 4.62
C GLU A 85 9.76 -0.78 4.65
N ALA A 86 10.68 -0.73 5.62
CA ALA A 86 11.68 0.33 5.74
C ALA A 86 12.68 0.35 4.57
N LYS A 87 12.80 -0.74 3.85
CA LYS A 87 13.69 -0.84 2.68
C LYS A 87 13.12 -0.22 1.40
N TYR A 88 11.83 0.10 1.36
CA TYR A 88 11.16 0.70 0.20
C TYR A 88 11.44 2.20 0.15
N THR A 89 12.62 2.58 -0.28
CA THR A 89 13.13 3.96 -0.22
C THR A 89 13.22 4.65 -1.58
N GLU A 90 12.90 3.96 -2.67
CA GLU A 90 13.00 4.50 -4.03
C GLU A 90 11.64 4.57 -4.69
N PHE A 91 11.27 5.76 -5.18
CA PHE A 91 10.05 5.91 -5.97
C PHE A 91 10.22 5.24 -7.32
N VAL A 92 9.18 4.53 -7.80
CA VAL A 92 9.23 3.82 -9.07
C VAL A 92 9.34 4.83 -10.22
N GLU A 93 10.40 4.71 -11.00
CA GLU A 93 10.77 5.65 -12.08
C GLU A 93 9.66 5.83 -13.12
N ASP A 94 8.91 4.76 -13.41
CA ASP A 94 7.83 4.79 -14.41
C ASP A 94 6.72 5.80 -14.06
N TYR A 95 6.58 6.17 -12.79
CA TYR A 95 5.52 7.06 -12.29
C TYR A 95 6.01 8.46 -11.92
N LYS A 96 7.26 8.80 -12.24
CA LYS A 96 7.90 10.08 -11.87
C LYS A 96 7.21 11.32 -12.40
N ASN A 97 6.48 11.19 -13.51
CA ASN A 97 5.77 12.31 -14.15
C ASN A 97 4.30 12.39 -13.73
N THR A 98 3.89 11.62 -12.74
CA THR A 98 2.54 11.67 -12.17
C THR A 98 2.50 12.53 -10.90
N TYR A 99 1.31 12.98 -10.54
CA TYR A 99 1.10 13.72 -9.28
C TYR A 99 1.51 12.91 -8.03
N PHE A 100 1.51 11.59 -8.12
CA PHE A 100 1.98 10.74 -7.02
C PHE A 100 3.44 11.01 -6.63
N LYS A 101 4.27 11.46 -7.56
CA LYS A 101 5.65 11.85 -7.25
C LYS A 101 5.68 13.06 -6.30
N GLU A 102 4.87 14.08 -6.57
CA GLU A 102 4.73 15.24 -5.67
C GLU A 102 4.19 14.84 -4.31
N VAL A 103 3.15 14.02 -4.28
CA VAL A 103 2.56 13.49 -3.04
C VAL A 103 3.61 12.73 -2.22
N TYR A 104 4.37 11.87 -2.87
CA TYR A 104 5.44 11.10 -2.24
C TYR A 104 6.51 12.01 -1.62
N GLU A 105 6.94 13.03 -2.33
CA GLU A 105 7.94 13.99 -1.87
C GLU A 105 7.42 14.79 -0.66
N GLU A 106 6.17 15.25 -0.71
CA GLU A 106 5.56 15.98 0.42
C GLU A 106 5.41 15.10 1.67
N LEU A 107 4.98 13.86 1.50
CA LEU A 107 4.88 12.92 2.60
C LEU A 107 6.25 12.58 3.18
N SER A 108 7.27 12.43 2.33
CA SER A 108 8.64 12.12 2.76
C SER A 108 9.27 13.21 3.62
N LYS A 109 8.83 14.46 3.49
CA LYS A 109 9.28 15.57 4.35
C LYS A 109 8.75 15.46 5.77
N ARG A 110 7.61 14.79 5.96
CA ARG A 110 6.89 14.73 7.25
C ARG A 110 7.02 13.38 7.93
N TYR A 111 7.15 12.31 7.15
CA TYR A 111 7.13 10.94 7.64
C TYR A 111 8.29 10.13 7.06
N LYS A 112 8.79 9.20 7.84
CA LYS A 112 9.64 8.13 7.33
C LYS A 112 8.73 7.11 6.67
N LEU A 113 8.65 7.14 5.36
CA LEU A 113 7.76 6.26 4.60
C LEU A 113 8.33 4.85 4.50
N GLY A 114 7.45 3.89 4.64
CA GLY A 114 7.68 2.53 4.23
C GLY A 114 7.12 2.30 2.81
N ARG A 115 6.49 1.18 2.60
CA ARG A 115 5.90 0.82 1.31
C ARG A 115 4.69 1.68 1.00
N VAL A 116 4.67 2.30 -0.18
CA VAL A 116 3.58 3.15 -0.66
C VAL A 116 2.89 2.48 -1.83
N ARG A 117 1.57 2.33 -1.76
CA ARG A 117 0.78 1.58 -2.75
C ARG A 117 -0.52 2.28 -3.09
N ILE A 118 -0.99 2.06 -4.31
CA ILE A 118 -2.39 2.26 -4.68
C ILE A 118 -3.10 0.93 -4.44
N LEU A 119 -4.19 0.95 -3.69
CA LEU A 119 -5.01 -0.23 -3.43
C LEU A 119 -6.42 0.00 -3.92
N LEU A 120 -6.94 -0.96 -4.68
CA LEU A 120 -8.35 -0.98 -5.05
C LEU A 120 -9.14 -1.71 -3.96
N LYS A 121 -10.11 -1.03 -3.39
CA LYS A 121 -11.09 -1.65 -2.52
C LYS A 121 -12.43 -1.75 -3.24
N GLN A 122 -12.91 -2.96 -3.43
CA GLN A 122 -14.21 -3.18 -4.03
C GLN A 122 -15.35 -2.89 -3.04
N PRO A 123 -16.52 -2.43 -3.53
CA PRO A 123 -17.69 -2.23 -2.69
C PRO A 123 -18.07 -3.52 -1.95
N ARG A 124 -18.52 -3.37 -0.70
CA ARG A 124 -18.98 -4.49 0.13
C ARG A 124 -17.96 -5.61 0.32
N SER A 125 -16.67 -5.28 0.20
CA SER A 125 -15.59 -6.22 0.45
C SER A 125 -14.81 -5.85 1.69
N THR A 126 -14.24 -6.86 2.34
CA THR A 126 -13.34 -6.70 3.46
C THR A 126 -12.26 -7.76 3.40
N LEU A 127 -11.09 -7.43 3.92
CA LEU A 127 -10.05 -8.40 4.19
C LEU A 127 -10.39 -9.16 5.48
N SER A 128 -9.71 -10.28 5.71
CA SER A 128 -9.83 -11.01 6.98
C SER A 128 -9.45 -10.13 8.17
N TRP A 129 -9.95 -10.47 9.34
CA TRP A 129 -9.52 -9.83 10.58
C TRP A 129 -8.02 -9.95 10.75
N HIS A 130 -7.36 -8.82 10.97
CA HIS A 130 -5.92 -8.76 11.15
C HIS A 130 -5.52 -7.47 11.85
N ARG A 131 -4.29 -7.41 12.27
CA ARG A 131 -3.65 -6.22 12.80
C ARG A 131 -2.42 -5.90 11.96
N ASP A 132 -2.31 -4.65 11.54
CA ASP A 132 -1.10 -4.15 10.89
C ASP A 132 -0.05 -3.84 11.96
N PRO A 133 1.19 -4.30 11.80
CA PRO A 133 2.24 -4.02 12.78
C PRO A 133 2.72 -2.57 12.74
N GLU A 134 2.60 -1.90 11.58
CA GLU A 134 3.02 -0.51 11.39
C GLU A 134 1.82 0.44 11.34
N PRO A 135 2.01 1.71 11.72
CA PRO A 135 1.03 2.76 11.45
C PRO A 135 0.73 2.87 9.95
N ARG A 136 -0.51 3.12 9.60
CA ARG A 136 -0.96 3.28 8.22
C ARG A 136 -1.48 4.69 7.98
N LEU A 137 -1.07 5.27 6.86
CA LEU A 137 -1.64 6.51 6.35
C LEU A 137 -2.48 6.19 5.12
N HIS A 138 -3.74 6.63 5.13
CA HIS A 138 -4.67 6.39 4.03
C HIS A 138 -5.06 7.72 3.38
N ILE A 139 -5.02 7.75 2.05
CA ILE A 139 -5.49 8.86 1.23
C ILE A 139 -6.59 8.33 0.33
N PRO A 140 -7.87 8.57 0.65
CA PRO A 140 -8.96 8.13 -0.20
C PRO A 140 -8.97 8.87 -1.53
N ILE A 141 -9.10 8.12 -2.64
CA ILE A 141 -9.20 8.64 -4.01
C ILE A 141 -10.50 8.10 -4.60
N ILE A 142 -11.60 8.79 -4.37
CA ILE A 142 -12.92 8.34 -4.84
C ILE A 142 -13.44 9.25 -5.93
#